data_1492f166586a10dbd9684647a5b25519
#
_entry.id   1492f166586a10dbd9684647a5b25519
#
_cell.length_a   1.000
_cell.length_b   1.000
_cell.length_c   1.000
_cell.angle_alpha   90.00
_cell.angle_beta   90.00
_cell.angle_gamma   90.00
#
_symmetry.space_group_name_H-M   'P 1'
#
loop_
_entity.id
_entity.type
_entity.pdbx_description
1 polymer ?
#
loop_
_entity_poly.entity_id
_entity_poly.type
_entity_poly.pdbx_seq_one_letter_code
_entity_poly.pdbx_strand_id
1 'polypeptide(L)'
;VIYSQLNRVGVICIILGLTVLLAACGGSSETGNSSKPAPQPESQVATNKSEDEPTDTSESTSATAEKAEAPRTIPHLKGELTLTETPQNIVVLDVQYVDQFLALGLLPSGSVVATTDNSELPKYLGDQLGDIQIVGTREDPNLEAIIALEPDLIISTEFQDKVYEDLLKIAPVLKMERNEDWRSVLQTFGTIVNKPEVAKKVLSDYDAKIEELKGKLADKLQNETVALIRPRDNIVRLHMTSHRTSEILYVDLGLNPPPMAVDSEQTSLPISLEVLPELGADHLFLLRDDTNVELTEEFQKTSIWKNLKPVQNNQIYDVNTVLWVGYYGPTAINMIIDQIAETFAIDLGL
;
A
#
# COMPACT_ATOMS: atom_id res chain seq x y z
N VAL A 1 44.08 -28.07 -2.92
CA VAL A 1 45.17 -27.36 -2.25
C VAL A 1 44.53 -26.18 -1.55
N ILE A 2 44.02 -26.33 -0.34
CA ILE A 2 44.61 -26.08 0.98
C ILE A 2 44.63 -24.58 1.32
N TYR A 3 44.06 -24.29 2.46
CA TYR A 3 44.13 -23.21 3.47
C TYR A 3 42.87 -22.40 3.60
N SER A 4 42.35 -22.15 4.75
CA SER A 4 42.48 -22.69 6.12
C SER A 4 41.44 -21.98 6.98
N GLN A 5 40.95 -22.74 7.87
CA GLN A 5 40.34 -22.50 9.20
C GLN A 5 40.79 -21.23 9.97
N LEU A 6 39.95 -20.89 10.90
CA LEU A 6 40.11 -20.09 12.14
C LEU A 6 39.73 -18.59 12.04
N ASN A 7 38.71 -18.17 12.73
CA ASN A 7 38.83 -17.83 14.13
C ASN A 7 37.46 -17.75 14.85
N ARG A 8 37.27 -18.67 15.78
CA ARG A 8 36.36 -18.51 16.94
C ARG A 8 37.17 -17.96 18.10
N VAL A 9 36.75 -16.82 18.63
CA VAL A 9 36.96 -16.36 20.03
C VAL A 9 35.87 -15.30 20.21
N GLY A 10 34.84 -15.31 21.01
CA GLY A 10 34.80 -15.76 22.41
C GLY A 10 35.13 -14.58 23.32
N VAL A 11 34.18 -13.68 23.62
CA VAL A 11 34.27 -12.86 24.83
C VAL A 11 32.91 -12.86 25.51
N ILE A 12 32.92 -13.53 26.66
CA ILE A 12 31.92 -13.59 27.73
C ILE A 12 32.29 -12.53 28.78
N CYS A 13 31.26 -12.03 29.46
CA CYS A 13 31.27 -11.29 30.75
C CYS A 13 31.54 -9.78 30.65
N ILE A 14 30.79 -8.92 31.32
CA ILE A 14 30.61 -8.84 32.80
C ILE A 14 29.30 -8.08 33.10
N ILE A 15 28.49 -8.67 33.97
CA ILE A 15 27.46 -8.06 34.78
C ILE A 15 28.13 -7.38 35.95
N LEU A 16 27.84 -6.13 36.25
CA LEU A 16 27.89 -5.63 37.62
C LEU A 16 26.86 -4.51 37.81
N GLY A 17 25.94 -4.78 38.69
CA GLY A 17 24.93 -3.87 39.17
C GLY A 17 25.50 -2.80 40.07
N LEU A 18 24.76 -1.70 40.15
CA LEU A 18 24.81 -0.83 41.30
C LEU A 18 23.43 -0.21 41.56
N THR A 19 22.77 -0.77 42.53
CA THR A 19 21.61 -0.20 43.23
C THR A 19 22.11 0.86 44.20
N VAL A 20 21.55 2.07 44.15
CA VAL A 20 21.52 2.96 45.33
C VAL A 20 20.14 3.57 45.45
N LEU A 21 19.47 3.11 46.46
CA LEU A 21 18.36 3.77 47.15
C LEU A 21 18.88 5.01 47.90
N LEU A 22 18.12 6.09 47.91
CA LEU A 22 17.95 6.89 49.10
C LEU A 22 16.68 7.75 49.03
N ALA A 23 15.87 7.50 49.96
CA ALA A 23 14.69 8.22 50.41
C ALA A 23 15.06 9.47 51.20
N ALA A 24 14.17 10.43 51.27
CA ALA A 24 13.70 11.15 52.43
C ALA A 24 12.93 12.39 52.01
N CYS A 25 11.67 12.44 52.34
CA CYS A 25 11.06 13.16 53.47
C CYS A 25 11.22 14.68 53.38
N GLY A 26 10.18 15.41 53.34
CA GLY A 26 9.14 15.77 54.24
C GLY A 26 8.68 17.16 53.99
N GLY A 27 7.46 17.43 54.25
CA GLY A 27 6.91 18.38 55.17
C GLY A 27 5.83 19.29 54.58
N SER A 28 4.67 18.98 54.89
CA SER A 28 3.45 19.64 55.37
C SER A 28 3.44 21.17 55.50
N SER A 29 2.32 21.73 55.18
CA SER A 29 1.29 22.47 55.95
C SER A 29 0.71 23.60 55.12
N GLU A 30 -0.54 23.50 54.85
CA GLU A 30 -1.73 24.05 55.49
C GLU A 30 -2.05 25.51 55.26
N THR A 31 -3.29 25.62 54.89
CA THR A 31 -4.40 26.54 55.20
C THR A 31 -4.43 27.82 54.44
N GLY A 32 -5.54 28.15 53.87
CA GLY A 32 -6.87 28.39 54.22
C GLY A 32 -7.59 29.37 53.31
N ASN A 33 -8.71 28.95 52.99
CA ASN A 33 -9.99 29.64 53.14
C ASN A 33 -10.38 30.83 52.28
N SER A 34 -11.48 30.58 51.55
CA SER A 34 -12.74 31.36 51.53
C SER A 34 -12.82 32.69 50.78
N SER A 35 -13.62 32.75 49.76
CA SER A 35 -14.94 33.36 49.76
C SER A 35 -15.32 33.86 48.35
N LYS A 36 -16.44 33.36 47.88
CA LYS A 36 -17.35 33.98 46.93
C LYS A 36 -18.10 35.09 47.70
N PRO A 37 -18.70 36.14 47.09
CA PRO A 37 -19.78 36.02 46.08
C PRO A 37 -19.86 37.13 45.02
N ALA A 38 -20.70 36.83 44.02
CA ALA A 38 -21.29 37.79 43.07
C ALA A 38 -22.27 38.78 43.77
N PRO A 39 -22.69 39.85 43.13
CA PRO A 39 -23.85 39.76 42.25
C PRO A 39 -23.88 40.73 41.03
N GLN A 40 -24.74 40.37 40.10
CA GLN A 40 -25.38 41.30 39.15
C GLN A 40 -26.30 42.27 39.88
N PRO A 41 -26.65 43.41 39.20
CA PRO A 41 -28.02 43.50 38.73
C PRO A 41 -28.25 44.20 37.38
N GLU A 42 -29.33 43.82 36.83
CA GLU A 42 -30.23 44.21 35.81
C GLU A 42 -30.57 45.71 35.61
N SER A 43 -31.06 45.93 34.39
CA SER A 43 -32.28 46.68 33.97
C SER A 43 -32.10 48.11 33.49
N GLN A 44 -32.63 48.45 32.38
CA GLN A 44 -33.89 48.74 31.74
C GLN A 44 -33.73 49.81 30.64
N VAL A 45 -34.20 49.48 29.41
CA VAL A 45 -35.37 50.05 28.70
C VAL A 45 -35.43 51.58 28.51
N ALA A 46 -35.47 52.03 27.25
CA ALA A 46 -36.52 52.77 26.59
C ALA A 46 -36.15 53.33 25.22
N THR A 47 -36.86 52.85 24.22
CA THR A 47 -37.67 53.53 23.16
C THR A 47 -37.31 54.94 22.71
N ASN A 48 -37.09 55.12 21.40
CA ASN A 48 -38.01 55.77 20.42
C ASN A 48 -37.24 56.07 19.10
N LYS A 49 -37.73 55.54 17.95
CA LYS A 49 -38.49 56.10 16.83
C LYS A 49 -37.90 57.33 16.09
N SER A 50 -37.55 57.20 14.83
CA SER A 50 -38.11 57.78 13.62
C SER A 50 -37.16 57.71 12.44
N GLU A 51 -37.66 57.10 11.37
CA GLU A 51 -37.72 57.53 9.96
C GLU A 51 -36.58 58.39 9.41
N ASP A 52 -35.83 57.82 8.42
CA ASP A 52 -35.81 58.25 7.02
C ASP A 52 -34.91 57.30 6.18
N GLU A 53 -35.47 56.80 5.09
CA GLU A 53 -34.75 56.12 3.98
C GLU A 53 -34.07 57.21 3.13
N PRO A 54 -32.89 56.88 2.52
CA PRO A 54 -32.92 56.60 1.09
C PRO A 54 -32.08 55.40 0.65
N THR A 55 -32.68 54.71 -0.27
CA THR A 55 -32.16 53.75 -1.22
C THR A 55 -30.71 54.03 -1.66
N ASP A 56 -29.80 53.08 -1.39
CA ASP A 56 -28.57 52.94 -2.19
C ASP A 56 -28.36 51.47 -2.52
N THR A 57 -28.36 51.21 -3.82
CA THR A 57 -28.19 49.92 -4.46
C THR A 57 -26.72 49.54 -4.35
N SER A 58 -26.36 48.75 -3.36
CA SER A 58 -25.05 48.07 -3.33
C SER A 58 -25.23 46.67 -3.82
N GLU A 59 -24.71 46.39 -5.02
CA GLU A 59 -24.46 45.07 -5.54
C GLU A 59 -23.69 44.28 -4.50
N SER A 60 -24.37 43.32 -3.89
CA SER A 60 -23.75 42.31 -3.06
C SER A 60 -23.01 41.31 -3.99
N THR A 61 -21.75 41.58 -4.22
CA THR A 61 -20.83 40.56 -4.72
C THR A 61 -20.74 39.49 -3.64
N SER A 62 -21.53 38.44 -3.78
CA SER A 62 -21.40 37.23 -2.98
C SER A 62 -20.08 36.58 -3.33
N ALA A 63 -19.02 37.02 -2.68
CA ALA A 63 -17.80 36.23 -2.60
C ALA A 63 -18.16 34.97 -1.78
N THR A 64 -18.32 33.85 -2.47
CA THR A 64 -18.38 32.54 -1.82
C THR A 64 -17.08 32.39 -1.03
N ALA A 65 -17.15 32.64 0.27
CA ALA A 65 -16.02 32.34 1.15
C ALA A 65 -15.81 30.84 1.07
N GLU A 66 -14.76 30.42 0.38
CA GLU A 66 -14.28 29.06 0.32
C GLU A 66 -14.03 28.66 1.78
N LYS A 67 -14.76 27.66 2.25
CA LYS A 67 -14.67 27.19 3.63
C LYS A 67 -13.27 26.59 3.78
N ALA A 68 -12.39 27.27 4.52
CA ALA A 68 -11.04 26.79 4.79
C ALA A 68 -11.12 25.34 5.30
N GLU A 69 -10.37 24.45 4.65
CA GLU A 69 -10.27 23.05 5.05
C GLU A 69 -9.60 22.94 6.43
N ALA A 70 -10.05 21.98 7.23
CA ALA A 70 -9.37 21.68 8.49
C ALA A 70 -7.99 21.07 8.20
N PRO A 71 -6.93 21.52 8.89
CA PRO A 71 -5.62 20.92 8.72
C PRO A 71 -5.64 19.39 8.96
N ARG A 72 -4.97 18.64 8.11
CA ARG A 72 -4.83 17.18 8.18
C ARG A 72 -3.37 16.84 8.44
N THR A 73 -3.10 16.10 9.52
CA THR A 73 -1.75 15.63 9.84
C THR A 73 -1.62 14.16 9.48
N ILE A 74 -0.67 13.85 8.63
CA ILE A 74 -0.39 12.53 8.07
C ILE A 74 0.94 12.02 8.63
N PRO A 75 0.97 10.94 9.42
CA PRO A 75 2.20 10.32 9.84
C PRO A 75 2.90 9.64 8.64
N HIS A 76 4.24 9.68 8.62
CA HIS A 76 5.05 9.04 7.59
C HIS A 76 6.45 8.68 8.13
N LEU A 77 7.26 7.96 7.35
CA LEU A 77 8.55 7.43 7.82
C LEU A 77 9.56 8.49 8.31
N LYS A 78 9.36 9.77 8.04
CA LYS A 78 10.24 10.87 8.46
C LYS A 78 9.58 11.82 9.46
N GLY A 79 8.43 11.45 10.02
CA GLY A 79 7.71 12.28 10.99
C GLY A 79 6.24 12.47 10.61
N GLU A 80 5.79 13.70 10.58
CA GLU A 80 4.42 14.07 10.28
C GLU A 80 4.39 15.18 9.22
N LEU A 81 3.47 15.06 8.26
CA LEU A 81 3.17 16.09 7.27
C LEU A 81 1.82 16.70 7.58
N THR A 82 1.75 18.02 7.79
CA THR A 82 0.49 18.73 7.97
C THR A 82 0.10 19.40 6.66
N LEU A 83 -1.07 19.06 6.14
CA LEU A 83 -1.70 19.65 4.97
C LEU A 83 -2.78 20.64 5.41
N THR A 84 -2.69 21.87 4.99
CA THR A 84 -3.70 22.92 5.23
C THR A 84 -4.71 23.03 4.09
N GLU A 85 -4.35 22.52 2.92
CA GLU A 85 -5.15 22.49 1.71
C GLU A 85 -5.06 21.09 1.08
N THR A 86 -6.01 20.75 0.22
CA THR A 86 -5.98 19.49 -0.53
C THR A 86 -5.01 19.62 -1.71
N PRO A 87 -3.95 18.78 -1.79
CA PRO A 87 -3.02 18.78 -2.90
C PRO A 87 -3.72 18.56 -4.24
N GLN A 88 -3.34 19.33 -5.25
CA GLN A 88 -3.89 19.27 -6.60
C GLN A 88 -2.89 18.71 -7.62
N ASN A 89 -1.59 18.90 -7.35
CA ASN A 89 -0.52 18.53 -8.25
C ASN A 89 0.45 17.56 -7.56
N ILE A 90 0.11 16.27 -7.63
CA ILE A 90 0.80 15.22 -6.89
C ILE A 90 1.76 14.46 -7.82
N VAL A 91 3.01 14.29 -7.40
CA VAL A 91 3.98 13.41 -8.04
C VAL A 91 4.22 12.18 -7.16
N VAL A 92 4.12 10.98 -7.73
CA VAL A 92 4.34 9.72 -7.02
C VAL A 92 5.62 9.03 -7.51
N LEU A 93 6.51 8.67 -6.59
CA LEU A 93 7.81 8.07 -6.89
C LEU A 93 7.83 6.54 -6.67
N ASP A 94 6.66 5.92 -6.64
CA ASP A 94 6.48 4.50 -6.90
C ASP A 94 5.20 4.30 -7.73
N VAL A 95 5.32 3.54 -8.80
CA VAL A 95 4.25 3.34 -9.79
C VAL A 95 3.01 2.65 -9.21
N GLN A 96 3.12 1.89 -8.12
CA GLN A 96 1.99 1.26 -7.44
C GLN A 96 0.97 2.29 -6.90
N TYR A 97 1.41 3.52 -6.62
CA TYR A 97 0.55 4.57 -6.08
C TYR A 97 -0.36 5.20 -7.15
N VAL A 98 -0.04 5.04 -8.43
CA VAL A 98 -0.91 5.52 -9.54
C VAL A 98 -2.29 4.85 -9.45
N ASP A 99 -2.34 3.52 -9.30
CA ASP A 99 -3.59 2.77 -9.13
C ASP A 99 -4.38 3.22 -7.89
N GLN A 100 -3.69 3.47 -6.78
CA GLN A 100 -4.29 3.97 -5.54
C GLN A 100 -5.00 5.31 -5.76
N PHE A 101 -4.37 6.25 -6.45
CA PHE A 101 -4.98 7.55 -6.76
C PHE A 101 -6.12 7.44 -7.77
N LEU A 102 -5.97 6.58 -8.77
CA LEU A 102 -7.05 6.32 -9.74
C LEU A 102 -8.30 5.74 -9.06
N ALA A 103 -8.14 4.86 -8.08
CA ALA A 103 -9.25 4.34 -7.29
C ALA A 103 -9.97 5.45 -6.47
N LEU A 104 -9.27 6.54 -6.14
CA LEU A 104 -9.85 7.74 -5.53
C LEU A 104 -10.42 8.74 -6.56
N GLY A 105 -10.38 8.40 -7.85
CA GLY A 105 -10.84 9.25 -8.93
C GLY A 105 -9.93 10.45 -9.19
N LEU A 106 -8.61 10.25 -9.06
CA LEU A 106 -7.57 11.26 -9.31
C LEU A 106 -6.45 10.64 -10.14
N LEU A 107 -5.80 11.45 -10.98
CA LEU A 107 -4.60 11.05 -11.70
C LEU A 107 -3.43 11.89 -11.17
N PRO A 108 -2.33 11.29 -10.68
CA PRO A 108 -1.12 12.04 -10.38
C PRO A 108 -0.57 12.75 -11.62
N SER A 109 0.02 13.92 -11.45
CA SER A 109 0.63 14.68 -12.56
C SER A 109 1.87 13.99 -13.10
N GLY A 110 2.59 13.28 -12.24
CA GLY A 110 3.79 12.54 -12.62
C GLY A 110 3.98 11.25 -11.84
N SER A 111 4.60 10.27 -12.49
CA SER A 111 5.01 9.02 -11.88
C SER A 111 6.35 8.55 -12.44
N VAL A 112 7.02 7.70 -11.70
CA VAL A 112 8.17 6.94 -12.16
C VAL A 112 7.72 5.63 -12.80
N VAL A 113 8.61 5.02 -13.60
CA VAL A 113 8.47 3.62 -14.02
C VAL A 113 9.28 2.71 -13.08
N ALA A 114 8.98 1.41 -13.08
CA ALA A 114 9.60 0.50 -12.11
C ALA A 114 11.11 0.36 -12.30
N THR A 115 11.57 0.24 -13.55
CA THR A 115 13.00 0.12 -13.92
C THR A 115 13.21 0.67 -15.33
N THR A 116 14.47 0.84 -15.76
CA THR A 116 14.81 1.22 -17.15
C THR A 116 14.37 0.16 -18.17
N ASP A 117 14.39 -1.12 -17.79
CA ASP A 117 13.98 -2.24 -18.65
C ASP A 117 12.46 -2.36 -18.74
N ASN A 118 11.74 -1.79 -17.76
CA ASN A 118 10.29 -1.67 -17.76
C ASN A 118 9.90 -0.19 -17.77
N SER A 119 10.07 0.44 -18.91
CA SER A 119 9.86 1.88 -19.14
C SER A 119 8.40 2.29 -19.33
N GLU A 120 7.48 1.35 -19.18
CA GLU A 120 6.05 1.61 -19.35
C GLU A 120 5.32 1.60 -18.00
N LEU A 121 4.28 2.39 -17.92
CA LEU A 121 3.30 2.33 -16.82
C LEU A 121 2.44 1.06 -16.94
N PRO A 122 1.76 0.64 -15.87
CA PRO A 122 0.98 -0.60 -15.87
C PRO A 122 -0.10 -0.62 -16.97
N LYS A 123 0.03 -1.53 -17.92
CA LYS A 123 -0.90 -1.65 -19.08
C LYS A 123 -2.34 -1.93 -18.67
N TYR A 124 -2.56 -2.56 -17.50
CA TYR A 124 -3.91 -2.85 -17.02
C TYR A 124 -4.70 -1.59 -16.64
N LEU A 125 -4.04 -0.45 -16.43
CA LEU A 125 -4.70 0.83 -16.19
C LEU A 125 -5.20 1.51 -17.47
N GLY A 126 -4.66 1.10 -18.63
CA GLY A 126 -5.15 1.51 -19.94
C GLY A 126 -5.29 3.02 -20.10
N ASP A 127 -6.43 3.47 -20.64
CA ASP A 127 -6.72 4.87 -20.90
C ASP A 127 -6.86 5.74 -19.64
N GLN A 128 -6.96 5.13 -18.46
CA GLN A 128 -7.02 5.87 -17.19
C GLN A 128 -5.70 6.62 -16.88
N LEU A 129 -4.60 6.20 -17.50
CA LEU A 129 -3.29 6.85 -17.34
C LEU A 129 -3.22 8.27 -17.95
N GLY A 130 -4.12 8.61 -18.88
CA GLY A 130 -4.23 9.96 -19.45
C GLY A 130 -2.88 10.55 -19.84
N ASP A 131 -2.63 11.81 -19.40
CA ASP A 131 -1.41 12.56 -19.71
C ASP A 131 -0.37 12.54 -18.59
N ILE A 132 -0.39 11.53 -17.70
CA ILE A 132 0.59 11.41 -16.62
C ILE A 132 2.00 11.44 -17.15
N GLN A 133 2.87 12.28 -16.55
CA GLN A 133 4.23 12.44 -16.99
C GLN A 133 5.16 11.42 -16.34
N ILE A 134 6.08 10.81 -17.11
CA ILE A 134 7.11 9.93 -16.57
C ILE A 134 8.28 10.80 -16.10
N VAL A 135 8.57 10.77 -14.79
CA VAL A 135 9.64 11.54 -14.15
C VAL A 135 10.83 10.67 -13.74
N GLY A 136 11.21 9.73 -14.58
CA GLY A 136 12.35 8.83 -14.37
C GLY A 136 11.97 7.44 -13.90
N THR A 137 12.91 6.76 -13.25
CA THR A 137 12.67 5.44 -12.65
C THR A 137 12.52 5.56 -11.13
N ARG A 138 12.02 4.51 -10.49
CA ARG A 138 11.88 4.45 -9.04
C ARG A 138 13.21 4.65 -8.31
N GLU A 139 14.29 4.04 -8.80
CA GLU A 139 15.62 4.14 -8.21
C GLU A 139 16.36 5.44 -8.57
N ASP A 140 15.99 6.07 -9.70
CA ASP A 140 16.63 7.26 -10.25
C ASP A 140 15.58 8.23 -10.82
N PRO A 141 14.84 8.95 -9.96
CA PRO A 141 13.87 9.94 -10.38
C PRO A 141 14.57 11.17 -10.97
N ASN A 142 14.02 11.72 -12.03
CA ASN A 142 14.51 12.93 -12.69
C ASN A 142 13.99 14.18 -11.97
N LEU A 143 14.84 14.79 -11.15
CA LEU A 143 14.49 15.97 -10.35
C LEU A 143 14.09 17.18 -11.21
N GLU A 144 14.69 17.36 -12.39
CA GLU A 144 14.35 18.47 -13.29
C GLU A 144 12.93 18.28 -13.86
N ALA A 145 12.57 17.03 -14.23
CA ALA A 145 11.23 16.72 -14.67
C ALA A 145 10.20 16.91 -13.54
N ILE A 146 10.54 16.56 -12.30
CA ILE A 146 9.69 16.79 -11.13
C ILE A 146 9.49 18.29 -10.90
N ILE A 147 10.56 19.09 -10.93
CA ILE A 147 10.48 20.57 -10.79
C ILE A 147 9.57 21.17 -11.86
N ALA A 148 9.68 20.70 -13.10
CA ALA A 148 8.87 21.22 -14.22
C ALA A 148 7.38 20.97 -14.07
N LEU A 149 6.97 20.01 -13.23
CA LEU A 149 5.57 19.74 -12.90
C LEU A 149 5.02 20.66 -11.81
N GLU A 150 5.87 21.41 -11.10
CA GLU A 150 5.47 22.29 -9.99
C GLU A 150 4.59 21.58 -8.97
N PRO A 151 5.01 20.41 -8.40
CA PRO A 151 4.16 19.66 -7.50
C PRO A 151 3.93 20.40 -6.18
N ASP A 152 2.74 20.21 -5.61
CA ASP A 152 2.40 20.66 -4.26
C ASP A 152 2.53 19.53 -3.21
N LEU A 153 2.71 18.28 -3.68
CA LEU A 153 3.05 17.12 -2.87
C LEU A 153 3.83 16.09 -3.67
N ILE A 154 4.89 15.55 -3.06
CA ILE A 154 5.64 14.41 -3.59
C ILE A 154 5.45 13.23 -2.65
N ILE A 155 5.08 12.06 -3.20
CA ILE A 155 5.00 10.80 -2.44
C ILE A 155 6.18 9.92 -2.82
N SER A 156 7.02 9.60 -1.84
CA SER A 156 8.25 8.82 -2.00
C SER A 156 8.22 7.55 -1.15
N THR A 157 9.19 6.68 -1.36
CA THR A 157 9.46 5.49 -0.56
C THR A 157 10.91 5.47 -0.08
N GLU A 158 11.37 4.37 0.49
CA GLU A 158 12.77 4.16 0.85
C GLU A 158 13.72 4.15 -0.36
N PHE A 159 13.22 3.92 -1.56
CA PHE A 159 14.04 3.95 -2.78
C PHE A 159 14.63 5.33 -3.07
N GLN A 160 13.98 6.39 -2.64
CA GLN A 160 14.42 7.77 -2.84
C GLN A 160 15.22 8.34 -1.66
N ASP A 161 15.73 7.50 -0.74
CA ASP A 161 16.51 7.98 0.42
C ASP A 161 17.70 8.86 0.04
N LYS A 162 18.36 8.55 -1.06
CA LYS A 162 19.55 9.31 -1.52
C LYS A 162 19.25 10.72 -1.99
N VAL A 163 18.03 10.95 -2.50
CA VAL A 163 17.59 12.23 -3.06
C VAL A 163 16.53 12.92 -2.22
N TYR A 164 16.21 12.37 -1.04
CA TYR A 164 15.13 12.86 -0.19
C TYR A 164 15.26 14.34 0.17
N GLU A 165 16.47 14.78 0.55
CA GLU A 165 16.74 16.18 0.89
C GLU A 165 16.63 17.13 -0.31
N ASP A 166 16.85 16.63 -1.52
CA ASP A 166 16.65 17.41 -2.75
C ASP A 166 15.17 17.49 -3.12
N LEU A 167 14.41 16.43 -2.91
CA LEU A 167 12.95 16.44 -3.08
C LEU A 167 12.27 17.45 -2.15
N LEU A 168 12.72 17.57 -0.89
CA LEU A 168 12.20 18.55 0.07
C LEU A 168 12.41 20.01 -0.36
N LYS A 169 13.36 20.29 -1.25
CA LYS A 169 13.57 21.63 -1.83
C LYS A 169 12.55 21.96 -2.94
N ILE A 170 11.88 20.94 -3.48
CA ILE A 170 10.91 21.08 -4.57
C ILE A 170 9.50 21.25 -3.99
N ALA A 171 9.07 20.33 -3.11
CA ALA A 171 7.74 20.33 -2.50
C ALA A 171 7.76 19.57 -1.17
N PRO A 172 6.69 19.67 -0.35
CA PRO A 172 6.47 18.76 0.76
C PRO A 172 6.56 17.29 0.32
N VAL A 173 7.23 16.44 1.11
CA VAL A 173 7.44 15.02 0.78
C VAL A 173 6.79 14.13 1.83
N LEU A 174 5.85 13.30 1.42
CA LEU A 174 5.32 12.20 2.22
C LEU A 174 6.12 10.93 1.91
N LYS A 175 6.83 10.39 2.89
CA LYS A 175 7.62 9.18 2.70
C LYS A 175 6.88 7.97 3.27
N MET A 176 6.44 7.06 2.40
CA MET A 176 5.70 5.85 2.73
C MET A 176 6.63 4.63 2.83
N GLU A 177 6.24 3.63 3.59
CA GLU A 177 6.82 2.30 3.49
C GLU A 177 6.23 1.59 2.26
N ARG A 178 7.10 1.15 1.33
CA ARG A 178 6.65 0.58 0.06
C ARG A 178 5.79 -0.68 0.23
N ASN A 179 6.09 -1.49 1.24
CA ASN A 179 5.38 -2.74 1.50
C ASN A 179 4.23 -2.60 2.50
N GLU A 180 3.83 -1.37 2.82
CA GLU A 180 2.64 -1.14 3.64
C GLU A 180 1.41 -1.77 3.01
N ASP A 181 0.48 -2.22 3.84
CA ASP A 181 -0.79 -2.79 3.38
C ASP A 181 -1.55 -1.80 2.49
N TRP A 182 -1.99 -2.27 1.34
CA TRP A 182 -2.63 -1.43 0.33
C TRP A 182 -3.90 -0.73 0.82
N ARG A 183 -4.60 -1.32 1.81
CA ARG A 183 -5.81 -0.74 2.40
C ARG A 183 -5.45 0.48 3.25
N SER A 184 -4.38 0.37 4.03
CA SER A 184 -3.81 1.48 4.82
C SER A 184 -3.34 2.61 3.92
N VAL A 185 -2.64 2.28 2.83
CA VAL A 185 -2.19 3.25 1.82
C VAL A 185 -3.38 3.97 1.20
N LEU A 186 -4.44 3.25 0.79
CA LEU A 186 -5.64 3.83 0.20
C LEU A 186 -6.34 4.79 1.17
N GLN A 187 -6.46 4.43 2.44
CA GLN A 187 -7.05 5.29 3.48
C GLN A 187 -6.22 6.55 3.70
N THR A 188 -4.90 6.40 3.77
CA THR A 188 -3.96 7.52 3.89
C THR A 188 -4.11 8.49 2.71
N PHE A 189 -4.11 7.96 1.49
CA PHE A 189 -4.29 8.79 0.29
C PHE A 189 -5.68 9.41 0.22
N GLY A 190 -6.72 8.67 0.62
CA GLY A 190 -8.07 9.23 0.77
C GLY A 190 -8.13 10.41 1.72
N THR A 191 -7.36 10.34 2.83
CA THR A 191 -7.23 11.47 3.77
C THR A 191 -6.47 12.63 3.14
N ILE A 192 -5.36 12.38 2.43
CA ILE A 192 -4.55 13.41 1.75
C ILE A 192 -5.41 14.21 0.76
N VAL A 193 -6.18 13.53 -0.07
CA VAL A 193 -6.96 14.17 -1.13
C VAL A 193 -8.40 14.52 -0.72
N ASN A 194 -8.68 14.52 0.58
CA ASN A 194 -9.98 14.83 1.15
C ASN A 194 -11.15 13.98 0.60
N LYS A 195 -10.87 12.69 0.32
CA LYS A 195 -11.84 11.68 -0.17
C LYS A 195 -11.89 10.41 0.70
N PRO A 196 -11.96 10.51 2.04
CA PRO A 196 -11.94 9.32 2.91
C PRO A 196 -13.14 8.41 2.67
N GLU A 197 -14.31 8.96 2.31
CA GLU A 197 -15.51 8.15 2.03
C GLU A 197 -15.38 7.35 0.72
N VAL A 198 -14.64 7.87 -0.27
CA VAL A 198 -14.34 7.11 -1.50
C VAL A 198 -13.43 5.94 -1.16
N ALA A 199 -12.36 6.18 -0.39
CA ALA A 199 -11.47 5.11 0.07
C ALA A 199 -12.24 4.02 0.82
N LYS A 200 -13.09 4.43 1.77
CA LYS A 200 -13.94 3.51 2.53
C LYS A 200 -14.88 2.69 1.64
N LYS A 201 -15.47 3.32 0.63
CA LYS A 201 -16.34 2.61 -0.32
C LYS A 201 -15.56 1.56 -1.11
N VAL A 202 -14.38 1.90 -1.65
CA VAL A 202 -13.52 0.96 -2.38
C VAL A 202 -13.18 -0.26 -1.51
N LEU A 203 -12.84 -0.05 -0.23
CA LEU A 203 -12.56 -1.12 0.71
C LEU A 203 -13.80 -1.98 0.99
N SER A 204 -14.95 -1.36 1.20
CA SER A 204 -16.21 -2.08 1.45
C SER A 204 -16.65 -2.91 0.23
N ASP A 205 -16.47 -2.39 -0.99
CA ASP A 205 -16.78 -3.12 -2.22
C ASP A 205 -15.84 -4.34 -2.37
N TYR A 206 -14.56 -4.16 -2.04
CA TYR A 206 -13.57 -5.24 -1.99
C TYR A 206 -13.97 -6.33 -0.98
N ASP A 207 -14.28 -5.95 0.26
CA ASP A 207 -14.63 -6.89 1.33
C ASP A 207 -15.87 -7.71 0.97
N ALA A 208 -16.89 -7.08 0.37
CA ALA A 208 -18.09 -7.76 -0.09
C ALA A 208 -17.79 -8.80 -1.18
N LYS A 209 -16.92 -8.45 -2.13
CA LYS A 209 -16.49 -9.34 -3.22
C LYS A 209 -15.68 -10.53 -2.69
N ILE A 210 -14.78 -10.28 -1.74
CA ILE A 210 -13.99 -11.32 -1.07
C ILE A 210 -14.89 -12.30 -0.33
N GLU A 211 -15.82 -11.82 0.46
CA GLU A 211 -16.70 -12.68 1.25
C GLU A 211 -17.53 -13.60 0.35
N GLU A 212 -18.07 -13.08 -0.76
CA GLU A 212 -18.81 -13.87 -1.73
C GLU A 212 -17.93 -14.94 -2.40
N LEU A 213 -16.75 -14.55 -2.89
CA LEU A 213 -15.84 -15.46 -3.58
C LEU A 213 -15.29 -16.53 -2.65
N LYS A 214 -14.92 -16.16 -1.43
CA LYS A 214 -14.42 -17.07 -0.38
C LYS A 214 -15.37 -18.21 -0.09
N GLY A 215 -16.67 -17.90 0.08
CA GLY A 215 -17.69 -18.93 0.30
C GLY A 215 -17.79 -19.93 -0.87
N LYS A 216 -17.82 -19.41 -2.10
CA LYS A 216 -17.91 -20.24 -3.31
C LYS A 216 -16.64 -21.07 -3.55
N LEU A 217 -15.44 -20.50 -3.24
CA LEU A 217 -14.17 -21.22 -3.33
C LEU A 217 -14.09 -22.36 -2.30
N ALA A 218 -14.50 -22.13 -1.06
CA ALA A 218 -14.50 -23.14 -0.01
C ALA A 218 -15.36 -24.35 -0.39
N ASP A 219 -16.55 -24.12 -0.96
CA ASP A 219 -17.43 -25.19 -1.43
C ASP A 219 -16.82 -25.98 -2.60
N LYS A 220 -16.11 -25.29 -3.50
CA LYS A 220 -15.58 -25.87 -4.74
C LYS A 220 -14.26 -26.61 -4.54
N LEU A 221 -13.32 -26.02 -3.81
CA LEU A 221 -11.96 -26.53 -3.63
C LEU A 221 -11.80 -27.40 -2.38
N GLN A 222 -12.65 -27.22 -1.40
CA GLN A 222 -12.64 -27.98 -0.14
C GLN A 222 -11.24 -27.97 0.52
N ASN A 223 -10.53 -29.11 0.46
CA ASN A 223 -9.20 -29.28 1.04
C ASN A 223 -8.08 -29.22 0.00
N GLU A 224 -8.39 -28.90 -1.26
CA GLU A 224 -7.37 -28.77 -2.29
C GLU A 224 -6.45 -27.59 -2.02
N THR A 225 -5.17 -27.77 -2.33
CA THR A 225 -4.13 -26.80 -2.08
C THR A 225 -3.81 -25.99 -3.33
N VAL A 226 -3.54 -24.72 -3.16
CA VAL A 226 -3.21 -23.77 -4.23
C VAL A 226 -1.84 -23.17 -3.98
N ALA A 227 -0.96 -23.16 -4.97
CA ALA A 227 0.35 -22.53 -4.88
C ALA A 227 0.55 -21.45 -5.96
N LEU A 228 1.35 -20.45 -5.65
CA LEU A 228 1.80 -19.41 -6.56
C LEU A 228 3.30 -19.58 -6.82
N ILE A 229 3.69 -19.84 -8.06
CA ILE A 229 5.08 -20.09 -8.45
C ILE A 229 5.53 -19.22 -9.61
N ARG A 230 6.84 -18.92 -9.67
CA ARG A 230 7.47 -18.20 -10.77
C ARG A 230 8.78 -18.84 -11.17
N PRO A 231 8.92 -19.38 -12.40
CA PRO A 231 10.22 -19.73 -12.97
C PRO A 231 11.08 -18.47 -13.11
N ARG A 232 12.29 -18.48 -12.55
CA ARG A 232 13.24 -17.37 -12.62
C ARG A 232 14.65 -17.85 -12.27
N ASP A 233 15.68 -17.36 -12.97
CA ASP A 233 17.08 -17.62 -12.65
C ASP A 233 17.41 -19.13 -12.58
N ASN A 234 16.83 -19.94 -13.47
CA ASN A 234 16.94 -21.41 -13.53
C ASN A 234 16.40 -22.17 -12.30
N ILE A 235 15.58 -21.52 -11.49
CA ILE A 235 14.88 -22.09 -10.34
C ILE A 235 13.38 -21.82 -10.44
N VAL A 236 12.63 -22.45 -9.55
CA VAL A 236 11.24 -22.08 -9.29
C VAL A 236 11.19 -21.27 -8.01
N ARG A 237 10.67 -20.06 -8.07
CA ARG A 237 10.38 -19.26 -6.89
C ARG A 237 8.97 -19.60 -6.41
N LEU A 238 8.87 -20.24 -5.26
CA LEU A 238 7.61 -20.44 -4.56
C LEU A 238 7.27 -19.18 -3.74
N HIS A 239 6.12 -18.59 -3.95
CA HIS A 239 5.65 -17.48 -3.12
C HIS A 239 5.06 -18.01 -1.82
N MET A 240 5.60 -17.55 -0.69
CA MET A 240 5.23 -18.00 0.65
C MET A 240 3.99 -17.26 1.17
N THR A 241 3.39 -17.75 2.25
CA THR A 241 2.17 -17.15 2.83
C THR A 241 2.35 -15.70 3.28
N SER A 242 3.57 -15.27 3.60
CA SER A 242 3.91 -13.87 3.93
C SER A 242 4.07 -12.94 2.72
N HIS A 243 3.96 -13.45 1.49
CA HIS A 243 4.00 -12.63 0.29
C HIS A 243 2.68 -11.88 0.10
N ARG A 244 2.70 -10.60 -0.28
CA ARG A 244 1.50 -9.73 -0.42
C ARG A 244 0.38 -10.34 -1.26
N THR A 245 0.69 -10.97 -2.41
CA THR A 245 -0.32 -11.67 -3.21
C THR A 245 -0.84 -12.93 -2.54
N SER A 246 0.04 -13.63 -1.83
CA SER A 246 -0.33 -14.84 -1.07
C SER A 246 -1.25 -14.50 0.10
N GLU A 247 -1.16 -13.31 0.67
CA GLU A 247 -2.10 -12.82 1.67
C GLU A 247 -3.52 -12.76 1.09
N ILE A 248 -3.68 -12.24 -0.14
CA ILE A 248 -4.98 -12.25 -0.84
C ILE A 248 -5.49 -13.68 -1.03
N LEU A 249 -4.61 -14.60 -1.47
CA LEU A 249 -5.00 -16.00 -1.71
C LEU A 249 -5.39 -16.73 -0.43
N TYR A 250 -4.56 -16.63 0.61
CA TYR A 250 -4.69 -17.51 1.78
C TYR A 250 -5.41 -16.86 2.96
N VAL A 251 -5.26 -15.56 3.17
CA VAL A 251 -5.93 -14.84 4.27
C VAL A 251 -7.29 -14.34 3.82
N ASP A 252 -7.35 -13.56 2.75
CA ASP A 252 -8.59 -12.95 2.30
C ASP A 252 -9.54 -14.01 1.72
N LEU A 253 -9.09 -14.76 0.71
CA LEU A 253 -9.91 -15.78 0.03
C LEU A 253 -9.96 -17.13 0.76
N GLY A 254 -9.10 -17.35 1.76
CA GLY A 254 -9.12 -18.58 2.56
C GLY A 254 -8.72 -19.85 1.81
N LEU A 255 -7.94 -19.73 0.72
CA LEU A 255 -7.39 -20.88 0.02
C LEU A 255 -6.34 -21.60 0.89
N ASN A 256 -6.18 -22.90 0.67
CA ASN A 256 -5.23 -23.70 1.44
C ASN A 256 -3.82 -23.63 0.78
N PRO A 257 -2.80 -23.11 1.46
CA PRO A 257 -1.43 -23.21 0.97
C PRO A 257 -0.91 -24.66 1.11
N PRO A 258 -0.05 -25.15 0.19
CA PRO A 258 0.67 -26.36 0.46
C PRO A 258 1.64 -26.16 1.63
N PRO A 259 1.95 -27.23 2.44
CA PRO A 259 2.77 -27.09 3.65
C PRO A 259 4.12 -26.41 3.43
N MET A 260 4.74 -26.63 2.27
CA MET A 260 6.04 -26.01 1.91
C MET A 260 5.93 -24.49 1.72
N ALA A 261 4.75 -23.95 1.40
CA ALA A 261 4.54 -22.51 1.21
C ALA A 261 4.27 -21.75 2.51
N VAL A 262 4.13 -22.44 3.64
CA VAL A 262 3.79 -21.81 4.93
C VAL A 262 5.06 -21.27 5.58
N ASP A 263 5.22 -19.96 5.58
CA ASP A 263 6.30 -19.24 6.27
C ASP A 263 5.83 -17.80 6.58
N SER A 264 6.20 -17.29 7.74
CA SER A 264 5.83 -15.94 8.21
C SER A 264 6.95 -14.91 8.02
N GLU A 265 8.15 -15.34 7.67
CA GLU A 265 9.33 -14.45 7.61
C GLU A 265 9.81 -14.25 6.16
N GLN A 266 9.78 -15.30 5.36
CA GLN A 266 10.26 -15.25 3.98
C GLN A 266 9.09 -15.09 3.00
N THR A 267 9.16 -14.09 2.12
CA THR A 267 8.13 -13.87 1.09
C THR A 267 8.24 -14.83 -0.09
N SER A 268 9.40 -15.49 -0.26
CA SER A 268 9.59 -16.47 -1.33
C SER A 268 10.69 -17.48 -0.98
N LEU A 269 10.52 -18.73 -1.43
CA LEU A 269 11.47 -19.81 -1.31
C LEU A 269 11.99 -20.22 -2.69
N PRO A 270 13.29 -20.14 -2.96
CA PRO A 270 13.87 -20.70 -4.18
C PRO A 270 13.93 -22.23 -4.07
N ILE A 271 13.30 -22.94 -4.99
CA ILE A 271 13.34 -24.41 -5.09
C ILE A 271 13.82 -24.83 -6.48
N SER A 272 14.50 -25.97 -6.56
CA SER A 272 14.84 -26.54 -7.86
C SER A 272 13.64 -27.24 -8.49
N LEU A 273 13.70 -27.46 -9.80
CA LEU A 273 12.64 -28.18 -10.50
C LEU A 273 12.42 -29.60 -9.94
N GLU A 274 13.49 -30.25 -9.45
CA GLU A 274 13.43 -31.57 -8.87
C GLU A 274 12.65 -31.64 -7.56
N VAL A 275 12.61 -30.56 -6.82
CA VAL A 275 11.87 -30.42 -5.55
C VAL A 275 10.38 -30.08 -5.79
N LEU A 276 10.04 -29.56 -6.96
CA LEU A 276 8.68 -29.11 -7.26
C LEU A 276 7.58 -30.20 -7.02
N PRO A 277 7.81 -31.50 -7.28
CA PRO A 277 6.84 -32.56 -6.93
C PRO A 277 6.55 -32.69 -5.43
N GLU A 278 7.51 -32.32 -4.56
CA GLU A 278 7.36 -32.37 -3.11
C GLU A 278 6.46 -31.24 -2.57
N LEU A 279 6.20 -30.21 -3.38
CA LEU A 279 5.30 -29.13 -3.04
C LEU A 279 3.89 -29.64 -2.69
N GLY A 280 3.43 -30.69 -3.39
CA GLY A 280 2.14 -31.33 -3.10
C GLY A 280 0.93 -30.45 -3.41
N ALA A 281 1.08 -29.44 -4.27
CA ALA A 281 -0.03 -28.58 -4.68
C ALA A 281 -1.00 -29.28 -5.60
N ASP A 282 -2.29 -29.03 -5.43
CA ASP A 282 -3.36 -29.50 -6.32
C ASP A 282 -3.53 -28.52 -7.50
N HIS A 283 -3.41 -27.22 -7.24
CA HIS A 283 -3.52 -26.14 -8.23
C HIS A 283 -2.25 -25.29 -8.22
N LEU A 284 -1.81 -24.85 -9.41
CA LEU A 284 -0.67 -23.96 -9.56
C LEU A 284 -1.06 -22.71 -10.36
N PHE A 285 -0.98 -21.54 -9.74
CA PHE A 285 -0.86 -20.29 -10.48
C PHE A 285 0.60 -20.09 -10.90
N LEU A 286 0.82 -19.98 -12.20
CA LEU A 286 2.13 -19.88 -12.83
C LEU A 286 2.35 -18.45 -13.33
N LEU A 287 3.21 -17.72 -12.63
CA LEU A 287 3.56 -16.34 -12.98
C LEU A 287 4.42 -16.30 -14.24
N ARG A 288 3.92 -15.64 -15.27
CA ARG A 288 4.57 -15.48 -16.57
C ARG A 288 4.77 -14.02 -16.92
N ASP A 289 5.95 -13.75 -17.50
CA ASP A 289 6.32 -12.48 -18.12
C ASP A 289 7.39 -12.72 -19.19
N ASP A 290 7.74 -11.69 -19.94
CA ASP A 290 8.69 -11.79 -21.03
C ASP A 290 10.08 -12.28 -20.60
N THR A 291 10.43 -12.12 -19.31
CA THR A 291 11.75 -12.54 -18.76
C THR A 291 11.82 -14.02 -18.44
N ASN A 292 10.70 -14.74 -18.39
CA ASN A 292 10.67 -16.15 -18.02
C ASN A 292 9.99 -17.10 -18.99
N VAL A 293 9.57 -16.62 -20.17
CA VAL A 293 8.88 -17.45 -21.19
C VAL A 293 9.71 -18.66 -21.58
N GLU A 294 10.96 -18.44 -22.00
CA GLU A 294 11.85 -19.52 -22.45
C GLU A 294 12.11 -20.55 -21.34
N LEU A 295 12.45 -20.08 -20.14
CA LEU A 295 12.68 -20.94 -18.97
C LEU A 295 11.44 -21.76 -18.61
N THR A 296 10.27 -21.15 -18.67
CA THR A 296 8.99 -21.82 -18.41
C THR A 296 8.74 -22.93 -19.43
N GLU A 297 8.95 -22.64 -20.71
CA GLU A 297 8.82 -23.64 -21.78
C GLU A 297 9.82 -24.79 -21.63
N GLU A 298 11.06 -24.52 -21.19
CA GLU A 298 12.04 -25.56 -20.90
C GLU A 298 11.58 -26.47 -19.77
N PHE A 299 11.10 -25.90 -18.67
CA PHE A 299 10.55 -26.67 -17.54
C PHE A 299 9.37 -27.54 -18.00
N GLN A 300 8.46 -27.01 -18.80
CA GLN A 300 7.29 -27.74 -19.31
C GLN A 300 7.64 -28.92 -20.21
N LYS A 301 8.82 -28.95 -20.84
CA LYS A 301 9.30 -30.07 -21.66
C LYS A 301 9.80 -31.25 -20.83
N THR A 302 10.17 -31.02 -19.55
CA THR A 302 10.76 -32.04 -18.67
C THR A 302 9.74 -33.12 -18.26
N SER A 303 10.26 -34.32 -17.93
CA SER A 303 9.41 -35.38 -17.35
C SER A 303 8.94 -35.04 -15.95
N ILE A 304 9.73 -34.25 -15.19
CA ILE A 304 9.37 -33.82 -13.85
C ILE A 304 8.09 -32.98 -13.91
N TRP A 305 8.07 -31.95 -14.76
CA TRP A 305 6.91 -31.11 -14.94
C TRP A 305 5.66 -31.89 -15.39
N LYS A 306 5.82 -32.72 -16.42
CA LYS A 306 4.71 -33.52 -16.98
C LYS A 306 4.08 -34.51 -16.00
N ASN A 307 4.83 -34.91 -14.96
CA ASN A 307 4.35 -35.81 -13.91
C ASN A 307 3.78 -35.10 -12.69
N LEU A 308 3.78 -33.76 -12.64
CA LEU A 308 3.12 -33.02 -11.56
C LEU A 308 1.62 -33.30 -11.58
N LYS A 309 1.03 -33.52 -10.40
CA LYS A 309 -0.42 -33.73 -10.24
C LYS A 309 -1.25 -32.60 -10.90
N PRO A 310 -0.96 -31.31 -10.66
CA PRO A 310 -1.73 -30.21 -11.29
C PRO A 310 -1.57 -30.19 -12.82
N VAL A 311 -0.43 -30.62 -13.38
CA VAL A 311 -0.26 -30.72 -14.84
C VAL A 311 -1.12 -31.83 -15.42
N GLN A 312 -1.13 -33.01 -14.80
CA GLN A 312 -1.96 -34.16 -15.23
C GLN A 312 -3.45 -33.88 -15.16
N ASN A 313 -3.86 -33.05 -14.21
CA ASN A 313 -5.25 -32.68 -13.99
C ASN A 313 -5.69 -31.41 -14.74
N ASN A 314 -4.82 -30.77 -15.55
CA ASN A 314 -5.04 -29.46 -16.17
C ASN A 314 -5.38 -28.34 -15.17
N GLN A 315 -4.69 -28.35 -14.02
CA GLN A 315 -4.86 -27.40 -12.92
C GLN A 315 -3.66 -26.42 -12.82
N ILE A 316 -3.09 -26.06 -13.96
CA ILE A 316 -2.08 -25.01 -14.12
C ILE A 316 -2.73 -23.79 -14.75
N TYR A 317 -2.55 -22.63 -14.14
CA TYR A 317 -3.16 -21.38 -14.56
C TYR A 317 -2.08 -20.32 -14.79
N ASP A 318 -1.87 -19.97 -16.05
CA ASP A 318 -0.93 -18.92 -16.42
C ASP A 318 -1.49 -17.56 -16.02
N VAL A 319 -0.73 -16.79 -15.25
CA VAL A 319 -1.10 -15.46 -14.80
C VAL A 319 0.02 -14.46 -15.04
N ASN A 320 -0.33 -13.20 -15.29
CA ASN A 320 0.65 -12.17 -15.60
C ASN A 320 1.42 -11.73 -14.34
N THR A 321 2.76 -11.85 -14.37
CA THR A 321 3.62 -11.50 -13.23
C THR A 321 3.47 -10.04 -12.82
N VAL A 322 3.40 -9.12 -13.79
CA VAL A 322 3.33 -7.68 -13.50
C VAL A 322 2.05 -7.34 -12.74
N LEU A 323 0.91 -7.89 -13.18
CA LEU A 323 -0.37 -7.69 -12.51
C LEU A 323 -0.38 -8.32 -11.11
N TRP A 324 0.08 -9.57 -10.97
CA TRP A 324 -0.08 -10.35 -9.74
C TRP A 324 0.92 -10.01 -8.64
N VAL A 325 2.16 -9.63 -9.00
CA VAL A 325 3.23 -9.41 -8.02
C VAL A 325 4.00 -8.10 -8.22
N GLY A 326 3.64 -7.31 -9.21
CA GLY A 326 4.32 -6.05 -9.51
C GLY A 326 3.67 -4.84 -8.89
N TYR A 327 2.33 -4.81 -8.83
CA TYR A 327 1.54 -3.68 -8.38
C TYR A 327 0.46 -4.14 -7.41
N TYR A 328 0.15 -3.32 -6.41
CA TYR A 328 -0.76 -3.67 -5.32
C TYR A 328 -1.78 -2.57 -5.07
N GLY A 329 -2.28 -1.96 -6.15
CA GLY A 329 -3.38 -1.02 -6.05
C GLY A 329 -4.74 -1.72 -6.14
N PRO A 330 -5.83 -1.02 -5.80
CA PRO A 330 -7.18 -1.59 -5.79
C PRO A 330 -7.63 -2.19 -7.12
N THR A 331 -7.26 -1.57 -8.25
CA THR A 331 -7.61 -2.08 -9.58
C THR A 331 -6.91 -3.40 -9.87
N ALA A 332 -5.59 -3.47 -9.66
CA ALA A 332 -4.81 -4.70 -9.86
C ALA A 332 -5.37 -5.84 -8.99
N ILE A 333 -5.63 -5.57 -7.73
CA ILE A 333 -6.14 -6.56 -6.78
C ILE A 333 -7.52 -7.06 -7.18
N ASN A 334 -8.43 -6.17 -7.59
CA ASN A 334 -9.75 -6.59 -8.09
C ASN A 334 -9.65 -7.45 -9.35
N MET A 335 -8.73 -7.12 -10.26
CA MET A 335 -8.49 -7.95 -11.46
C MET A 335 -7.93 -9.34 -11.10
N ILE A 336 -7.07 -9.44 -10.09
CA ILE A 336 -6.58 -10.74 -9.58
C ILE A 336 -7.76 -11.58 -9.07
N ILE A 337 -8.65 -10.98 -8.29
CA ILE A 337 -9.84 -11.65 -7.76
C ILE A 337 -10.76 -12.12 -8.88
N ASP A 338 -10.98 -11.29 -9.90
CA ASP A 338 -11.79 -11.66 -11.07
C ASP A 338 -11.16 -12.83 -11.84
N GLN A 339 -9.85 -12.80 -12.06
CA GLN A 339 -9.14 -13.92 -12.68
C GLN A 339 -9.21 -15.21 -11.87
N ILE A 340 -9.19 -15.12 -10.53
CA ILE A 340 -9.37 -16.30 -9.66
C ILE A 340 -10.80 -16.84 -9.80
N ALA A 341 -11.81 -15.97 -9.78
CA ALA A 341 -13.20 -16.38 -9.97
C ALA A 341 -13.41 -17.05 -11.34
N GLU A 342 -12.85 -16.46 -12.42
CA GLU A 342 -12.91 -17.03 -13.76
C GLU A 342 -12.18 -18.38 -13.83
N THR A 343 -10.96 -18.47 -13.26
CA THR A 343 -10.16 -19.70 -13.22
C THR A 343 -10.94 -20.86 -12.63
N PHE A 344 -11.66 -20.61 -11.56
CA PHE A 344 -12.48 -21.62 -10.91
C PHE A 344 -13.94 -21.65 -11.41
N ALA A 345 -14.26 -20.98 -12.51
CA ALA A 345 -15.60 -20.88 -13.07
C ALA A 345 -16.66 -20.54 -12.01
N ILE A 346 -16.42 -19.48 -11.26
CA ILE A 346 -17.28 -18.92 -10.24
C ILE A 346 -17.94 -17.66 -10.79
N ASP A 347 -19.27 -17.66 -10.85
CA ASP A 347 -20.04 -16.47 -11.21
C ASP A 347 -20.23 -15.61 -9.95
N LEU A 348 -19.73 -14.38 -9.96
CA LEU A 348 -19.89 -13.41 -8.88
C LEU A 348 -21.16 -12.58 -8.99
N GLY A 349 -21.92 -12.72 -10.09
CA GLY A 349 -23.19 -12.01 -10.26
C GLY A 349 -23.06 -10.48 -10.34
N LEU A 350 -21.87 -9.97 -10.67
CA LEU A 350 -21.52 -8.54 -10.74
C LEU A 350 -21.79 -7.94 -12.12
#